data_a597ca10059564333d46d2b9015d09c6
#
_entry.id   a597ca10059564333d46d2b9015d09c6
#
_cell.length_a   1.000
_cell.length_b   1.000
_cell.length_c   1.000
_cell.angle_alpha   90.00
_cell.angle_beta   90.00
_cell.angle_gamma   90.00
#
_symmetry.space_group_name_H-M   'P 1'
#
loop_
_entity.id
_entity.type
_entity.pdbx_description
1 polymer ?
#
loop_
_entity_poly.entity_id
_entity_poly.type
_entity_poly.pdbx_seq_one_letter_code
_entity_poly.pdbx_strand_id
1 'polypeptide(L)'
;MGGRYLLKPDGGIPASTYKHDEHMRVKVTKKHPVTDGVTDFEVDDETYKGMWISPKVQVLLTTDNPTSDVPLAWLGLHPKARVVYIQLGHGSAAHRNPSYHRLVRNAVVWAAGR
;
A
#
# COMPACT_ATOMS: atom_id res chain seq x y z
N MET A 1 -5.73 5.01 -9.88
CA MET A 1 -5.18 4.36 -8.68
C MET A 1 -5.44 5.12 -7.37
N GLY A 2 -5.67 6.38 -7.42
CA GLY A 2 -5.92 7.19 -6.24
C GLY A 2 -4.69 7.73 -5.52
N GLY A 3 -3.49 7.55 -6.09
CA GLY A 3 -2.25 8.07 -5.53
C GLY A 3 -1.18 8.28 -6.58
N ARG A 4 -0.18 9.10 -6.25
CA ARG A 4 0.87 9.46 -7.18
C ARG A 4 2.17 9.78 -6.44
N TYR A 5 3.28 9.17 -6.89
CA TYR A 5 4.63 9.51 -6.42
C TYR A 5 5.16 10.69 -7.25
N LEU A 6 5.65 11.71 -6.57
CA LEU A 6 6.15 12.94 -7.20
C LEU A 6 7.68 12.91 -7.30
N LEU A 7 8.21 12.76 -8.51
CA LEU A 7 9.64 12.80 -8.75
C LEU A 7 10.23 14.20 -8.59
N LYS A 8 9.40 15.25 -8.72
CA LYS A 8 9.78 16.66 -8.55
C LYS A 8 8.60 17.43 -7.97
N PRO A 9 8.82 18.60 -7.35
CA PRO A 9 7.72 19.42 -6.84
C PRO A 9 6.71 19.76 -7.93
N ASP A 10 5.43 19.78 -7.55
CA ASP A 10 4.32 20.09 -8.46
C ASP A 10 3.24 20.87 -7.71
N GLY A 11 2.89 22.05 -8.24
CA GLY A 11 1.78 22.86 -7.71
C GLY A 11 1.89 23.19 -6.22
N GLY A 12 3.10 23.44 -5.70
CA GLY A 12 3.33 23.69 -4.28
C GLY A 12 3.45 22.43 -3.43
N ILE A 13 3.29 21.24 -4.01
CA ILE A 13 3.51 19.97 -3.33
C ILE A 13 4.97 19.57 -3.52
N PRO A 14 5.74 19.34 -2.44
CA PRO A 14 7.14 18.91 -2.58
C PRO A 14 7.26 17.53 -3.21
N ALA A 15 8.44 17.23 -3.75
CA ALA A 15 8.73 15.90 -4.28
C ALA A 15 8.59 14.83 -3.20
N SER A 16 8.16 13.65 -3.61
CA SER A 16 8.10 12.48 -2.72
C SER A 16 9.51 11.99 -2.38
N THR A 17 9.64 11.32 -1.25
CA THR A 17 10.91 10.73 -0.80
C THR A 17 10.76 9.22 -0.62
N TYR A 18 11.89 8.52 -0.61
CA TYR A 18 11.91 7.08 -0.36
C TYR A 18 13.06 6.73 0.57
N LYS A 19 12.96 5.56 1.21
CA LYS A 19 14.04 5.02 2.03
C LYS A 19 14.05 3.49 1.90
N HIS A 20 15.26 2.93 1.66
CA HIS A 20 15.46 1.48 1.52
C HIS A 20 15.60 0.82 2.89
N ASP A 21 15.34 -0.48 2.92
CA ASP A 21 15.64 -1.37 4.04
C ASP A 21 15.04 -0.93 5.37
N GLU A 22 13.79 -0.46 5.33
CA GLU A 22 13.05 -0.08 6.53
C GLU A 22 12.24 -1.23 7.07
N HIS A 23 12.27 -1.41 8.39
CA HIS A 23 11.41 -2.36 9.08
C HIS A 23 10.08 -1.68 9.42
N MET A 24 8.98 -2.24 8.94
CA MET A 24 7.65 -1.67 9.14
C MET A 24 6.74 -2.64 9.87
N ARG A 25 5.92 -2.08 10.77
CA ARG A 25 4.74 -2.75 11.26
C ARG A 25 3.56 -2.34 10.38
N VAL A 26 2.90 -3.32 9.78
CA VAL A 26 1.75 -3.10 8.91
C VAL A 26 0.47 -3.43 9.68
N LYS A 27 -0.45 -2.48 9.73
CA LYS A 27 -1.75 -2.65 10.37
C LYS A 27 -2.83 -2.88 9.33
N VAL A 28 -3.66 -3.89 9.56
CA VAL A 28 -4.89 -4.11 8.78
C VAL A 28 -5.98 -3.23 9.38
N THR A 29 -6.43 -2.23 8.62
CA THR A 29 -7.37 -1.22 9.12
C THR A 29 -8.81 -1.43 8.66
N LYS A 30 -9.04 -2.34 7.71
CA LYS A 30 -10.37 -2.58 7.17
C LYS A 30 -10.55 -4.04 6.83
N LYS A 31 -11.69 -4.63 7.23
CA LYS A 31 -12.13 -5.93 6.78
C LYS A 31 -12.59 -5.85 5.33
N HIS A 32 -12.01 -6.68 4.46
CA HIS A 32 -12.32 -6.70 3.04
C HIS A 32 -11.84 -8.04 2.47
N PRO A 33 -12.39 -8.53 1.34
CA PRO A 33 -11.87 -9.75 0.71
C PRO A 33 -10.36 -9.71 0.46
N VAL A 34 -9.80 -8.53 0.14
CA VAL A 34 -8.35 -8.36 -0.06
C VAL A 34 -7.55 -8.62 1.21
N THR A 35 -8.10 -8.29 2.38
CA THR A 35 -7.42 -8.48 3.67
C THR A 35 -7.86 -9.76 4.39
N ASP A 36 -8.66 -10.60 3.75
CA ASP A 36 -9.16 -11.84 4.37
C ASP A 36 -8.01 -12.76 4.78
N GLY A 37 -8.00 -13.17 6.05
CA GLY A 37 -6.94 -14.00 6.61
C GLY A 37 -5.61 -13.30 6.82
N VAL A 38 -5.54 -11.99 6.58
CA VAL A 38 -4.35 -11.18 6.85
C VAL A 38 -4.52 -10.48 8.19
N THR A 39 -3.58 -10.71 9.10
CA THR A 39 -3.51 -10.01 10.39
C THR A 39 -2.35 -9.00 10.33
N ASP A 40 -2.24 -8.14 11.33
CA ASP A 40 -1.12 -7.20 11.43
C ASP A 40 0.20 -7.98 11.33
N PHE A 41 1.15 -7.44 10.58
CA PHE A 41 2.42 -8.12 10.34
C PHE A 41 3.58 -7.12 10.24
N GLU A 42 4.80 -7.65 10.31
CA GLU A 42 6.01 -6.87 10.12
C GLU A 42 6.67 -7.28 8.81
N VAL A 43 7.30 -6.33 8.15
CA VAL A 43 7.98 -6.55 6.87
C VAL A 43 9.15 -5.58 6.72
N ASP A 44 10.23 -6.05 6.10
CA ASP A 44 11.33 -5.20 5.69
C ASP A 44 11.15 -4.85 4.22
N ASP A 45 11.08 -3.57 3.92
CA ASP A 45 10.80 -3.10 2.56
C ASP A 45 11.24 -1.64 2.39
N GLU A 46 11.09 -1.13 1.19
CA GLU A 46 11.27 0.29 0.91
C GLU A 46 10.04 1.07 1.33
N THR A 47 10.24 2.26 1.90
CA THR A 47 9.16 3.16 2.28
C THR A 47 9.12 4.38 1.38
N TYR A 48 7.92 4.97 1.25
CA TYR A 48 7.70 6.17 0.44
C TYR A 48 6.92 7.20 1.25
N LYS A 49 7.30 8.45 1.13
CA LYS A 49 6.65 9.54 1.86
C LYS A 49 6.46 10.77 0.96
N GLY A 50 5.38 11.50 1.26
CA GLY A 50 5.05 12.70 0.49
C GLY A 50 4.38 12.40 -0.84
N MET A 51 3.82 11.21 -1.01
CA MET A 51 3.00 10.89 -2.18
C MET A 51 1.68 11.64 -2.11
N TRP A 52 1.15 12.01 -3.28
CA TRP A 52 -0.23 12.45 -3.32
C TRP A 52 -1.16 11.23 -3.26
N ILE A 53 -2.07 11.21 -2.30
CA ILE A 53 -3.05 10.14 -2.14
C ILE A 53 -4.43 10.79 -2.03
N SER A 54 -5.38 10.35 -2.86
CA SER A 54 -6.74 10.87 -2.82
C SER A 54 -7.39 10.60 -1.46
N PRO A 55 -8.09 11.57 -0.87
CA PRO A 55 -8.83 11.35 0.38
C PRO A 55 -10.05 10.43 0.21
N LYS A 56 -10.42 10.11 -1.02
CA LYS A 56 -11.58 9.26 -1.33
C LYS A 56 -11.26 7.77 -1.40
N VAL A 57 -9.98 7.37 -1.37
CA VAL A 57 -9.59 5.95 -1.40
C VAL A 57 -10.04 5.26 -0.11
N GLN A 58 -10.30 3.96 -0.21
CA GLN A 58 -10.59 3.12 0.97
C GLN A 58 -9.29 2.46 1.40
N VAL A 59 -8.73 2.91 2.51
CA VAL A 59 -7.46 2.40 3.03
C VAL A 59 -7.65 1.03 3.66
N LEU A 60 -6.81 0.08 3.28
CA LEU A 60 -6.83 -1.29 3.77
C LEU A 60 -5.71 -1.57 4.77
N LEU A 61 -4.53 -1.01 4.52
CA LEU A 61 -3.34 -1.17 5.35
C LEU A 61 -2.70 0.18 5.65
N THR A 62 -2.16 0.29 6.87
CA THR A 62 -1.43 1.49 7.31
C THR A 62 -0.13 1.09 8.00
N THR A 63 0.77 2.07 8.14
CA THR A 63 1.97 1.95 8.97
C THR A 63 2.20 3.24 9.74
N ASP A 64 2.89 3.13 10.88
CA ASP A 64 3.34 4.27 11.67
C ASP A 64 4.81 4.61 11.45
N ASN A 65 5.47 3.96 10.50
CA ASN A 65 6.88 4.23 10.20
C ASN A 65 7.05 5.68 9.73
N PRO A 66 7.92 6.50 10.37
CA PRO A 66 8.05 7.91 10.05
C PRO A 66 8.63 8.21 8.66
N THR A 67 9.23 7.22 7.99
CA THR A 67 9.75 7.38 6.63
C THR A 67 8.74 7.02 5.55
N SER A 68 7.50 6.69 5.94
CA SER A 68 6.40 6.33 5.04
C SER A 68 5.19 7.21 5.27
N ASP A 69 4.40 7.42 4.22
CA ASP A 69 3.02 7.87 4.40
C ASP A 69 2.22 6.78 5.13
N VAL A 70 1.17 7.19 5.82
CA VAL A 70 0.36 6.27 6.63
C VAL A 70 -0.31 5.18 5.79
N PRO A 71 -1.02 5.49 4.68
CA PRO A 71 -1.63 4.44 3.87
C PRO A 71 -0.58 3.63 3.10
N LEU A 72 -0.68 2.30 3.16
CA LEU A 72 0.18 1.37 2.42
C LEU A 72 -0.56 0.61 1.32
N ALA A 73 -1.84 0.45 1.46
CA ALA A 73 -2.68 -0.21 0.46
C ALA A 73 -4.08 0.36 0.52
N TRP A 74 -4.72 0.47 -0.62
CA TRP A 74 -6.08 1.01 -0.71
C TRP A 74 -6.80 0.52 -1.96
N LEU A 75 -8.12 0.68 -1.94
CA LEU A 75 -8.96 0.47 -3.11
C LEU A 75 -9.01 1.75 -3.93
N GLY A 76 -8.82 1.64 -5.23
CA GLY A 76 -8.87 2.77 -6.15
C GLY A 76 -10.28 3.28 -6.40
N LEU A 77 -10.37 4.33 -7.20
CA LEU A 77 -11.59 5.13 -7.35
C LEU A 77 -12.37 4.85 -8.63
N HIS A 78 -11.91 3.93 -9.48
CA HIS A 78 -12.54 3.70 -10.78
C HIS A 78 -13.94 3.10 -10.59
N PRO A 79 -15.02 3.71 -11.15
CA PRO A 79 -16.39 3.27 -10.87
C PRO A 79 -16.77 1.95 -11.55
N LYS A 80 -16.04 1.55 -12.60
CA LYS A 80 -16.33 0.35 -13.39
C LYS A 80 -15.26 -0.72 -13.29
N ALA A 81 -14.26 -0.54 -12.46
CA ALA A 81 -13.17 -1.50 -12.30
C ALA A 81 -12.80 -1.67 -10.84
N ARG A 82 -12.39 -2.87 -10.46
CA ARG A 82 -11.83 -3.15 -9.15
C ARG A 82 -10.35 -2.89 -9.19
N VAL A 83 -9.90 -1.84 -8.49
CA VAL A 83 -8.51 -1.43 -8.46
C VAL A 83 -7.99 -1.56 -7.02
N VAL A 84 -6.87 -2.26 -6.86
CA VAL A 84 -6.16 -2.37 -5.58
C VAL A 84 -4.76 -1.82 -5.79
N TYR A 85 -4.36 -0.90 -4.93
CA TYR A 85 -3.00 -0.42 -4.84
C TYR A 85 -2.32 -1.02 -3.61
N ILE A 86 -1.14 -1.61 -3.80
CA ILE A 86 -0.32 -2.17 -2.72
C ILE A 86 1.09 -1.61 -2.89
N GLN A 87 1.54 -0.83 -1.91
CA GLN A 87 2.83 -0.15 -1.97
C GLN A 87 4.01 -1.07 -1.64
N LEU A 88 3.75 -2.19 -0.96
CA LEU A 88 4.77 -3.17 -0.58
C LEU A 88 5.27 -3.96 -1.79
N GLY A 89 6.44 -4.59 -1.64
CA GLY A 89 6.95 -5.52 -2.63
C GLY A 89 8.12 -5.01 -3.44
N HIS A 90 8.80 -3.95 -3.00
CA HIS A 90 10.01 -3.48 -3.66
C HIS A 90 11.18 -4.43 -3.42
N GLY A 91 11.39 -4.85 -2.18
CA GLY A 91 12.51 -5.69 -1.78
C GLY A 91 12.19 -7.19 -1.78
N SER A 92 13.24 -8.02 -1.89
CA SER A 92 13.10 -9.48 -1.85
C SER A 92 12.56 -9.99 -0.52
N ALA A 93 12.83 -9.28 0.59
CA ALA A 93 12.32 -9.66 1.91
C ALA A 93 10.78 -9.58 1.95
N ALA A 94 10.18 -8.55 1.33
CA ALA A 94 8.73 -8.44 1.23
C ALA A 94 8.15 -9.60 0.41
N HIS A 95 8.79 -9.97 -0.69
CA HIS A 95 8.34 -11.08 -1.54
C HIS A 95 8.41 -12.45 -0.84
N ARG A 96 9.17 -12.59 0.23
CA ARG A 96 9.24 -13.81 1.04
C ARG A 96 8.28 -13.80 2.22
N ASN A 97 7.60 -12.68 2.50
CA ASN A 97 6.70 -12.54 3.64
C ASN A 97 5.37 -13.25 3.34
N PRO A 98 4.94 -14.21 4.16
CA PRO A 98 3.70 -14.96 3.90
C PRO A 98 2.45 -14.09 3.97
N SER A 99 2.42 -13.06 4.81
CA SER A 99 1.29 -12.12 4.88
C SER A 99 1.18 -11.31 3.60
N TYR A 100 2.31 -10.87 3.05
CA TYR A 100 2.34 -10.19 1.75
C TYR A 100 1.83 -11.11 0.63
N HIS A 101 2.26 -12.37 0.60
CA HIS A 101 1.78 -13.35 -0.38
C HIS A 101 0.26 -13.50 -0.31
N ARG A 102 -0.28 -13.63 0.90
CA ARG A 102 -1.72 -13.76 1.11
C ARG A 102 -2.47 -12.53 0.60
N LEU A 103 -1.96 -11.35 0.92
CA LEU A 103 -2.53 -10.08 0.50
C LEU A 103 -2.58 -9.96 -1.02
N VAL A 104 -1.48 -10.24 -1.71
CA VAL A 104 -1.40 -10.15 -3.17
C VAL A 104 -2.34 -11.16 -3.83
N ARG A 105 -2.37 -12.39 -3.33
CA ARG A 105 -3.29 -13.42 -3.83
C ARG A 105 -4.74 -12.97 -3.68
N ASN A 106 -5.11 -12.49 -2.52
CA ASN A 106 -6.46 -11.98 -2.28
C ASN A 106 -6.83 -10.83 -3.22
N ALA A 107 -5.88 -9.92 -3.44
CA ALA A 107 -6.07 -8.77 -4.33
C ALA A 107 -6.32 -9.22 -5.77
N VAL A 108 -5.52 -10.17 -6.27
CA VAL A 108 -5.68 -10.71 -7.63
C VAL A 108 -7.06 -11.38 -7.78
N VAL A 109 -7.44 -12.21 -6.85
CA VAL A 109 -8.73 -12.91 -6.87
C VAL A 109 -9.89 -11.92 -6.84
N TRP A 110 -9.84 -10.94 -5.96
CA TRP A 110 -10.89 -9.94 -5.85
C TRP A 110 -10.97 -9.05 -7.10
N ALA A 111 -9.83 -8.59 -7.61
CA ALA A 111 -9.79 -7.75 -8.81
C ALA A 111 -10.33 -8.50 -10.05
N ALA A 112 -10.13 -9.81 -10.09
CA ALA A 112 -10.68 -10.66 -11.16
C ALA A 112 -12.21 -10.92 -11.01
N GLY A 113 -12.84 -10.40 -9.97
CA GLY A 113 -14.28 -10.56 -9.75
C GLY A 113 -14.69 -11.89 -9.13
N ARG A 114 -13.79 -12.53 -8.41
CA ARG A 114 -14.04 -13.87 -7.82
C ARG A 114 -14.15 -13.85 -6.31
#